data_f27308b5178916a388a9525e01f9a494
#
_entry.id   f27308b5178916a388a9525e01f9a494
#
_cell.length_a   1.000
_cell.length_b   1.000
_cell.length_c   1.000
_cell.angle_alpha   90.00
_cell.angle_beta   90.00
_cell.angle_gamma   90.00
#
_symmetry.space_group_name_H-M   'P 1'
#
loop_
_entity.id
_entity.type
_entity.pdbx_description
1 polymer ?
#
loop_
_entity_poly.entity_id
_entity_poly.type
_entity_poly.pdbx_seq_one_letter_code
_entity_poly.pdbx_strand_id
1 'polypeptide(L)'
;MGKKPITSAQVRTLRNNVKNKPLQELLLNLGVDLMLRSSDLLNLKVSDVVSDSGKVKSEVKVKQKKTGKTTLNIPLSKNSINSIKKHLLGRELDSYIFVGNKSHYTKSPITQKQYSRIVKSWMSSLGVEDVNNYSTHSVRKTKSSEIFKQTQNVEVCRRLLGHANITATSQYLGLEDSDALEVARNINL
;
A
#
# COMPACT_ATOMS: atom_id res chain seq x y z
N MET A 1 -15.48 -3.13 -13.21
CA MET A 1 -14.70 -1.89 -13.03
C MET A 1 -13.66 -2.05 -11.92
N GLY A 2 -12.40 -1.67 -12.14
CA GLY A 2 -11.33 -1.79 -11.15
C GLY A 2 -11.50 -0.80 -10.00
N LYS A 3 -10.92 -1.10 -8.82
CA LYS A 3 -10.96 -0.19 -7.67
C LYS A 3 -10.14 1.08 -7.96
N LYS A 4 -10.67 2.25 -7.55
CA LYS A 4 -10.00 3.55 -7.72
C LYS A 4 -8.78 3.68 -6.77
N PRO A 5 -7.66 4.29 -7.16
CA PRO A 5 -6.58 4.64 -6.25
C PRO A 5 -7.04 5.74 -5.28
N ILE A 6 -6.41 5.81 -4.11
CA ILE A 6 -6.56 6.97 -3.21
C ILE A 6 -5.65 8.07 -3.73
N THR A 7 -6.13 9.29 -3.87
CA THR A 7 -5.32 10.40 -4.39
C THR A 7 -4.27 10.86 -3.38
N SER A 8 -3.21 11.51 -3.86
CA SER A 8 -2.16 12.07 -2.99
C SER A 8 -2.71 13.11 -2.00
N ALA A 9 -3.72 13.88 -2.39
CA ALA A 9 -4.40 14.82 -1.49
C ALA A 9 -5.17 14.09 -0.39
N GLN A 10 -5.95 13.06 -0.76
CA GLN A 10 -6.67 12.21 0.19
C GLN A 10 -5.71 11.51 1.18
N VAL A 11 -4.57 11.00 0.69
CA VAL A 11 -3.55 10.39 1.57
C VAL A 11 -3.02 11.39 2.60
N ARG A 12 -2.76 12.64 2.20
CA ARG A 12 -2.32 13.71 3.13
C ARG A 12 -3.34 13.95 4.23
N THR A 13 -4.63 14.11 3.86
CA THR A 13 -5.71 14.30 4.83
C THR A 13 -5.87 13.09 5.74
N LEU A 14 -5.85 11.87 5.18
CA LEU A 14 -5.94 10.64 5.97
C LEU A 14 -4.82 10.52 7.00
N ARG A 15 -3.58 10.90 6.66
CA ARG A 15 -2.46 10.87 7.62
C ARG A 15 -2.75 11.72 8.85
N ASN A 16 -3.38 12.86 8.70
CA ASN A 16 -3.80 13.68 9.83
C ASN A 16 -4.91 13.00 10.65
N ASN A 17 -5.89 12.40 9.98
CA ASN A 17 -7.03 11.73 10.62
C ASN A 17 -6.66 10.46 11.39
N VAL A 18 -5.55 9.80 11.01
CA VAL A 18 -5.10 8.53 11.62
C VAL A 18 -3.90 8.67 12.55
N LYS A 19 -3.34 9.88 12.72
CA LYS A 19 -2.10 10.16 13.46
C LYS A 19 -2.03 9.55 14.87
N ASN A 20 -3.16 9.40 15.55
CA ASN A 20 -3.25 8.83 16.91
C ASN A 20 -3.93 7.45 16.93
N LYS A 21 -3.98 6.76 15.79
CA LYS A 21 -4.58 5.43 15.66
C LYS A 21 -3.51 4.46 15.15
N PRO A 22 -2.72 3.80 16.03
CA PRO A 22 -1.51 3.06 15.65
C PRO A 22 -1.70 2.09 14.49
N LEU A 23 -2.71 1.23 14.56
CA LEU A 23 -3.01 0.27 13.49
C LEU A 23 -3.31 0.96 12.16
N GLN A 24 -4.12 2.02 12.18
CA GLN A 24 -4.53 2.71 10.95
C GLN A 24 -3.39 3.54 10.36
N GLU A 25 -2.57 4.17 11.18
CA GLU A 25 -1.38 4.91 10.77
C GLU A 25 -0.37 3.99 10.07
N LEU A 26 -0.10 2.81 10.65
CA LEU A 26 0.76 1.79 10.04
C LEU A 26 0.16 1.22 8.74
N LEU A 27 -1.15 0.89 8.73
CA LEU A 27 -1.83 0.38 7.53
C LEU A 27 -1.76 1.36 6.36
N LEU A 28 -2.00 2.66 6.64
CA LEU A 28 -1.97 3.68 5.60
C LEU A 28 -0.56 3.87 5.05
N ASN A 29 0.42 4.13 5.92
CA ASN A 29 1.78 4.47 5.48
C ASN A 29 2.48 3.29 4.83
N LEU A 30 2.52 2.12 5.48
CA LEU A 30 3.15 0.92 4.91
C LEU A 30 2.37 0.37 3.71
N GLY A 31 1.04 0.44 3.73
CA GLY A 31 0.20 -0.01 2.62
C GLY A 31 0.45 0.78 1.34
N VAL A 32 0.59 2.12 1.47
CA VAL A 32 0.93 2.99 0.34
C VAL A 32 2.36 2.76 -0.13
N ASP A 33 3.34 2.73 0.77
CA ASP A 33 4.75 2.62 0.39
C ASP A 33 5.10 1.28 -0.25
N LEU A 34 4.65 0.19 0.36
CA LEU A 34 5.07 -1.17 -0.05
C LEU A 34 4.29 -1.71 -1.23
N MET A 35 3.14 -1.13 -1.57
CA MET A 35 2.29 -1.56 -2.70
C MET A 35 2.01 -3.08 -2.70
N LEU A 36 1.97 -3.72 -1.53
CA LEU A 36 1.75 -5.15 -1.38
C LEU A 36 0.26 -5.52 -1.53
N ARG A 37 0.00 -6.77 -1.90
CA ARG A 37 -1.36 -7.32 -1.72
C ARG A 37 -1.70 -7.35 -0.24
N SER A 38 -2.99 -7.19 0.09
CA SER A 38 -3.44 -7.18 1.49
C SER A 38 -3.01 -8.44 2.27
N SER A 39 -3.01 -9.61 1.63
CA SER A 39 -2.50 -10.85 2.23
C SER A 39 -1.03 -10.77 2.60
N ASP A 40 -0.20 -10.16 1.74
CA ASP A 40 1.24 -10.06 1.97
C ASP A 40 1.53 -8.96 2.99
N LEU A 41 0.84 -7.81 2.89
CA LEU A 41 0.98 -6.71 3.84
C LEU A 41 0.64 -7.14 5.27
N LEU A 42 -0.54 -7.76 5.46
CA LEU A 42 -1.01 -8.13 6.80
C LEU A 42 -0.16 -9.20 7.47
N ASN A 43 0.59 -10.00 6.70
CA ASN A 43 1.51 -11.01 7.24
C ASN A 43 2.89 -10.48 7.60
N LEU A 44 3.16 -9.18 7.43
CA LEU A 44 4.43 -8.59 7.85
C LEU A 44 4.59 -8.68 9.37
N LYS A 45 5.80 -9.08 9.77
CA LYS A 45 6.27 -9.08 11.14
C LYS A 45 7.10 -7.83 11.42
N VAL A 46 7.31 -7.54 12.68
CA VAL A 46 8.18 -6.41 13.09
C VAL A 46 9.59 -6.58 12.54
N SER A 47 10.12 -7.81 12.51
CA SER A 47 11.41 -8.16 11.92
C SER A 47 11.56 -7.82 10.44
N ASP A 48 10.45 -7.68 9.70
CA ASP A 48 10.52 -7.26 8.28
C ASP A 48 10.92 -5.79 8.13
N VAL A 49 10.60 -4.94 9.13
CA VAL A 49 10.81 -3.47 9.08
C VAL A 49 11.77 -2.95 10.15
N VAL A 50 12.09 -3.74 11.16
CA VAL A 50 13.06 -3.43 12.23
C VAL A 50 14.15 -4.49 12.22
N SER A 51 15.41 -4.11 12.36
CA SER A 51 16.54 -5.03 12.46
C SER A 51 16.68 -5.59 13.87
N ASP A 52 17.50 -6.64 14.02
CA ASP A 52 17.82 -7.24 15.33
C ASP A 52 18.49 -6.23 16.28
N SER A 53 19.19 -5.22 15.74
CA SER A 53 19.75 -4.11 16.51
C SER A 53 18.75 -3.02 16.92
N GLY A 54 17.45 -3.23 16.66
CA GLY A 54 16.38 -2.26 16.99
C GLY A 54 16.32 -1.05 16.06
N LYS A 55 17.03 -1.05 14.93
CA LYS A 55 17.01 0.05 13.95
C LYS A 55 15.91 -0.18 12.90
N VAL A 56 15.18 0.88 12.55
CA VAL A 56 14.21 0.82 11.44
C VAL A 56 14.97 0.68 10.12
N LYS A 57 14.57 -0.28 9.30
CA LYS A 57 15.14 -0.51 7.97
C LYS A 57 14.73 0.63 7.03
N SER A 58 15.61 1.02 6.12
CA SER A 58 15.31 2.00 5.05
C SER A 58 14.51 1.40 3.90
N GLU A 59 14.63 0.09 3.71
CA GLU A 59 14.03 -0.68 2.61
C GLU A 59 13.44 -1.98 3.12
N VAL A 60 12.41 -2.48 2.43
CA VAL A 60 11.73 -3.75 2.77
C VAL A 60 11.64 -4.64 1.55
N LYS A 61 11.96 -5.92 1.75
CA LYS A 61 11.88 -6.98 0.74
C LYS A 61 10.94 -8.07 1.24
N VAL A 62 9.96 -8.46 0.44
CA VAL A 62 8.89 -9.38 0.87
C VAL A 62 8.73 -10.51 -0.14
N LYS A 63 8.65 -11.74 0.35
CA LYS A 63 8.26 -12.90 -0.47
C LYS A 63 6.74 -12.94 -0.57
N GLN A 64 6.21 -12.76 -1.78
CA GLN A 64 4.76 -12.73 -2.04
C GLN A 64 4.17 -14.15 -1.98
N LYS A 65 3.12 -14.35 -1.20
CA LYS A 65 2.45 -15.65 -1.04
C LYS A 65 1.87 -16.20 -2.35
N LYS A 66 1.20 -15.34 -3.13
CA LYS A 66 0.50 -15.78 -4.36
C LYS A 66 1.47 -16.22 -5.47
N THR A 67 2.61 -15.58 -5.61
CA THR A 67 3.52 -15.77 -6.74
C THR A 67 4.81 -16.48 -6.37
N GLY A 68 5.11 -16.63 -5.09
CA GLY A 68 6.39 -17.11 -4.57
C GLY A 68 7.57 -16.17 -4.87
N LYS A 69 7.36 -15.12 -5.67
CA LYS A 69 8.40 -14.14 -6.05
C LYS A 69 8.70 -13.18 -4.91
N THR A 70 9.94 -12.76 -4.82
CA THR A 70 10.36 -11.72 -3.89
C THR A 70 10.24 -10.36 -4.55
N THR A 71 9.77 -9.35 -3.81
CA THR A 71 9.72 -7.96 -4.29
C THR A 71 11.13 -7.40 -4.49
N LEU A 72 11.23 -6.26 -5.17
CA LEU A 72 12.42 -5.42 -5.08
C LEU A 72 12.59 -4.94 -3.63
N ASN A 73 13.77 -4.41 -3.30
CA ASN A 73 13.96 -3.64 -2.08
C ASN A 73 13.16 -2.34 -2.20
N ILE A 74 12.01 -2.28 -1.55
CA ILE A 74 11.10 -1.13 -1.64
C ILE A 74 11.49 -0.11 -0.57
N PRO A 75 11.85 1.13 -0.94
CA PRO A 75 12.23 2.15 0.01
C PRO A 75 11.02 2.62 0.83
N LEU A 76 11.24 2.81 2.13
CA LEU A 76 10.27 3.39 3.05
C LEU A 76 10.34 4.92 3.03
N SER A 77 9.20 5.58 2.95
CA SER A 77 9.09 7.02 3.11
C SER A 77 9.35 7.46 4.56
N LYS A 78 9.63 8.74 4.75
CA LYS A 78 9.74 9.35 6.10
C LYS A 78 8.49 9.09 6.95
N ASN A 79 7.29 9.07 6.34
CA ASN A 79 6.05 8.79 7.06
C ASN A 79 6.00 7.35 7.58
N SER A 80 6.38 6.36 6.76
CA SER A 80 6.45 4.97 7.19
C SER A 80 7.51 4.78 8.28
N ILE A 81 8.70 5.32 8.10
CA ILE A 81 9.79 5.26 9.11
C ILE A 81 9.32 5.85 10.44
N ASN A 82 8.67 7.01 10.43
CA ASN A 82 8.17 7.65 11.64
C ASN A 82 7.06 6.82 12.32
N SER A 83 6.14 6.24 11.54
CA SER A 83 5.10 5.36 12.08
C SER A 83 5.68 4.10 12.72
N ILE A 84 6.71 3.50 12.08
CA ILE A 84 7.43 2.34 12.62
C ILE A 84 8.13 2.72 13.94
N LYS A 85 8.88 3.81 13.95
CA LYS A 85 9.56 4.30 15.18
C LYS A 85 8.58 4.52 16.32
N LYS A 86 7.43 5.12 16.03
CA LYS A 86 6.42 5.47 17.03
C LYS A 86 5.68 4.26 17.60
N HIS A 87 5.42 3.22 16.78
CA HIS A 87 4.48 2.17 17.15
C HIS A 87 5.06 0.76 17.23
N LEU A 88 6.25 0.53 16.67
CA LEU A 88 6.83 -0.81 16.59
C LEU A 88 8.14 -0.98 17.36
N LEU A 89 8.89 0.09 17.65
CA LEU A 89 10.10 -0.03 18.48
C LEU A 89 9.73 -0.54 19.87
N GLY A 90 10.49 -1.53 20.35
CA GLY A 90 10.23 -2.21 21.62
C GLY A 90 9.21 -3.36 21.55
N ARG A 91 8.59 -3.62 20.37
CA ARG A 91 7.77 -4.81 20.17
C ARG A 91 8.63 -6.02 19.83
N GLU A 92 8.13 -7.21 20.15
CA GLU A 92 8.77 -8.47 19.76
C GLU A 92 8.92 -8.58 18.25
N LEU A 93 10.12 -8.90 17.76
CA LEU A 93 10.46 -8.97 16.34
C LEU A 93 9.60 -9.99 15.58
N ASP A 94 9.22 -11.09 16.22
CA ASP A 94 8.38 -12.15 15.62
C ASP A 94 6.88 -11.81 15.61
N SER A 95 6.46 -10.71 16.27
CA SER A 95 5.07 -10.31 16.32
C SER A 95 4.62 -9.68 14.98
N TYR A 96 3.33 -9.87 14.62
CA TYR A 96 2.73 -9.22 13.47
C TYR A 96 2.61 -7.71 13.66
N ILE A 97 2.82 -6.94 12.60
CA ILE A 97 2.69 -5.47 12.62
C ILE A 97 1.23 -5.06 12.85
N PHE A 98 0.31 -5.65 12.11
CA PHE A 98 -1.09 -5.22 12.00
C PHE A 98 -2.01 -6.04 12.89
N VAL A 99 -1.91 -5.83 14.19
CA VAL A 99 -2.72 -6.52 15.20
C VAL A 99 -3.91 -5.67 15.63
N GLY A 100 -5.04 -6.32 15.91
CA GLY A 100 -6.24 -5.66 16.41
C GLY A 100 -6.34 -5.73 17.95
N ASN A 101 -7.40 -5.15 18.51
CA ASN A 101 -7.61 -5.09 19.96
C ASN A 101 -7.74 -6.48 20.65
N LYS A 102 -8.02 -7.52 19.88
CA LYS A 102 -8.09 -8.90 20.37
C LYS A 102 -6.79 -9.69 20.22
N SER A 103 -5.67 -9.02 19.87
CA SER A 103 -4.38 -9.67 19.64
C SER A 103 -3.82 -10.43 20.85
N HIS A 104 -4.17 -10.01 22.07
CA HIS A 104 -3.78 -10.71 23.29
C HIS A 104 -4.25 -12.18 23.30
N TYR A 105 -5.38 -12.48 22.65
CA TYR A 105 -5.94 -13.82 22.60
C TYR A 105 -5.50 -14.63 21.37
N THR A 106 -5.27 -13.99 20.24
CA THR A 106 -5.09 -14.69 18.94
C THR A 106 -3.67 -14.61 18.38
N LYS A 107 -2.86 -13.66 18.85
CA LYS A 107 -1.52 -13.35 18.29
C LYS A 107 -1.48 -13.28 16.75
N SER A 108 -2.63 -13.06 16.11
CA SER A 108 -2.80 -13.04 14.65
C SER A 108 -3.04 -11.61 14.14
N PRO A 109 -2.71 -11.32 12.87
CA PRO A 109 -3.00 -10.03 12.28
C PRO A 109 -4.51 -9.87 12.05
N ILE A 110 -4.94 -8.63 11.81
CA ILE A 110 -6.30 -8.36 11.35
C ILE A 110 -6.58 -9.08 10.02
N THR A 111 -7.85 -9.37 9.76
CA THR A 111 -8.29 -10.01 8.52
C THR A 111 -8.34 -8.99 7.36
N GLN A 112 -8.25 -9.48 6.12
CA GLN A 112 -8.44 -8.65 4.92
C GLN A 112 -9.83 -7.95 4.92
N LYS A 113 -10.86 -8.61 5.48
CA LYS A 113 -12.19 -8.03 5.62
C LYS A 113 -12.20 -6.84 6.58
N GLN A 114 -11.49 -6.94 7.70
CA GLN A 114 -11.31 -5.81 8.64
C GLN A 114 -10.53 -4.67 7.98
N TYR A 115 -9.43 -4.95 7.28
CA TYR A 115 -8.69 -3.94 6.55
C TYR A 115 -9.56 -3.25 5.48
N SER A 116 -10.36 -4.00 4.73
CA SER A 116 -11.28 -3.42 3.74
C SER A 116 -12.32 -2.49 4.39
N ARG A 117 -12.84 -2.84 5.58
CA ARG A 117 -13.75 -1.97 6.35
C ARG A 117 -13.05 -0.68 6.80
N ILE A 118 -11.80 -0.77 7.25
CA ILE A 118 -10.99 0.41 7.63
C ILE A 118 -10.83 1.34 6.42
N VAL A 119 -10.48 0.82 5.24
CA VAL A 119 -10.35 1.63 4.01
C VAL A 119 -11.66 2.32 3.66
N LYS A 120 -12.80 1.62 3.73
CA LYS A 120 -14.12 2.24 3.47
C LYS A 120 -14.43 3.34 4.49
N SER A 121 -14.13 3.12 5.77
CA SER A 121 -14.28 4.15 6.82
C SER A 121 -13.41 5.38 6.56
N TRP A 122 -12.17 5.19 6.05
CA TRP A 122 -11.33 6.31 5.64
C TRP A 122 -11.98 7.14 4.53
N MET A 123 -12.51 6.46 3.51
CA MET A 123 -13.13 7.17 2.37
C MET A 123 -14.43 7.87 2.79
N SER A 124 -15.22 7.25 3.65
CA SER A 124 -16.40 7.88 4.25
C SER A 124 -16.03 9.15 5.04
N SER A 125 -14.96 9.11 5.84
CA SER A 125 -14.49 10.28 6.62
C SER A 125 -13.97 11.43 5.75
N LEU A 126 -13.70 11.18 4.47
CA LEU A 126 -13.32 12.18 3.48
C LEU A 126 -14.52 12.68 2.65
N GLY A 127 -15.75 12.29 2.99
CA GLY A 127 -16.96 12.67 2.26
C GLY A 127 -17.10 12.00 0.89
N VAL A 128 -16.43 10.86 0.66
CA VAL A 128 -16.57 10.15 -0.61
C VAL A 128 -17.92 9.44 -0.65
N GLU A 129 -18.77 9.79 -1.64
CA GLU A 129 -20.13 9.24 -1.79
C GLU A 129 -20.12 7.72 -2.04
N ASP A 130 -19.38 7.25 -3.03
CA ASP A 130 -19.31 5.82 -3.34
C ASP A 130 -18.04 5.16 -2.79
N VAL A 131 -18.09 4.83 -1.50
CA VAL A 131 -17.00 4.13 -0.80
C VAL A 131 -16.77 2.70 -1.32
N ASN A 132 -17.72 2.12 -2.08
CA ASN A 132 -17.59 0.79 -2.64
C ASN A 132 -16.56 0.72 -3.78
N ASN A 133 -16.24 1.84 -4.39
CA ASN A 133 -15.14 1.95 -5.35
C ASN A 133 -13.76 1.80 -4.70
N TYR A 134 -13.68 1.73 -3.37
CA TYR A 134 -12.43 1.65 -2.63
C TYR A 134 -12.32 0.35 -1.82
N SER A 135 -11.09 -0.14 -1.72
CA SER A 135 -10.75 -1.37 -0.98
C SER A 135 -9.25 -1.37 -0.65
N THR A 136 -8.76 -2.49 -0.12
CA THR A 136 -7.32 -2.71 0.09
C THR A 136 -6.49 -2.56 -1.19
N HIS A 137 -7.08 -2.87 -2.36
CA HIS A 137 -6.45 -2.65 -3.67
C HIS A 137 -6.28 -1.16 -3.99
N SER A 138 -7.15 -0.29 -3.49
CA SER A 138 -7.02 1.16 -3.66
C SER A 138 -5.76 1.70 -2.98
N VAL A 139 -5.46 1.23 -1.77
CA VAL A 139 -4.23 1.58 -1.06
C VAL A 139 -3.01 1.13 -1.84
N ARG A 140 -3.02 -0.13 -2.33
CA ARG A 140 -1.94 -0.68 -3.16
C ARG A 140 -1.73 0.11 -4.46
N LYS A 141 -2.82 0.56 -5.11
CA LYS A 141 -2.76 1.36 -6.34
C LYS A 141 -2.18 2.76 -6.14
N THR A 142 -2.32 3.33 -4.98
CA THR A 142 -2.04 4.74 -4.71
C THR A 142 -0.65 5.18 -5.19
N LYS A 143 0.40 4.57 -4.69
CA LYS A 143 1.79 4.95 -5.04
C LYS A 143 2.14 4.57 -6.48
N SER A 144 1.69 3.40 -6.96
CA SER A 144 1.96 2.99 -8.34
C SER A 144 1.27 3.87 -9.36
N SER A 145 0.05 4.35 -9.09
CA SER A 145 -0.64 5.30 -9.96
C SER A 145 0.06 6.67 -9.98
N GLU A 146 0.59 7.12 -8.84
CA GLU A 146 1.35 8.37 -8.78
C GLU A 146 2.69 8.24 -9.51
N ILE A 147 3.40 7.11 -9.36
CA ILE A 147 4.63 6.83 -10.12
C ILE A 147 4.34 6.82 -11.62
N PHE A 148 3.25 6.18 -12.05
CA PHE A 148 2.88 6.16 -13.45
C PHE A 148 2.58 7.57 -13.97
N LYS A 149 1.82 8.40 -13.24
CA LYS A 149 1.55 9.79 -13.63
C LYS A 149 2.82 10.61 -13.84
N GLN A 150 3.83 10.40 -13.00
CA GLN A 150 5.09 11.15 -13.06
C GLN A 150 6.05 10.64 -14.13
N THR A 151 6.04 9.34 -14.40
CA THR A 151 7.07 8.71 -15.26
C THR A 151 6.55 8.23 -16.60
N GLN A 152 5.23 8.06 -16.75
CA GLN A 152 4.56 7.42 -17.89
C GLN A 152 5.14 6.02 -18.23
N ASN A 153 5.79 5.36 -17.26
CA ASN A 153 6.52 4.12 -17.46
C ASN A 153 5.82 2.94 -16.78
N VAL A 154 5.09 2.16 -17.59
CA VAL A 154 4.35 0.97 -17.13
C VAL A 154 5.30 -0.13 -16.62
N GLU A 155 6.50 -0.26 -17.21
CA GLU A 155 7.46 -1.29 -16.81
C GLU A 155 8.00 -1.04 -15.38
N VAL A 156 8.24 0.21 -15.01
CA VAL A 156 8.60 0.57 -13.62
C VAL A 156 7.49 0.13 -12.66
N CYS A 157 6.24 0.44 -12.99
CA CYS A 157 5.09 0.03 -12.16
C CYS A 157 4.96 -1.50 -12.09
N ARG A 158 5.16 -2.22 -13.22
CA ARG A 158 5.13 -3.67 -13.29
C ARG A 158 6.14 -4.31 -12.32
N ARG A 159 7.38 -3.84 -12.37
CA ARG A 159 8.46 -4.34 -11.48
C ARG A 159 8.15 -4.09 -10.01
N LEU A 160 7.71 -2.89 -9.65
CA LEU A 160 7.37 -2.53 -8.27
C LEU A 160 6.19 -3.34 -7.73
N LEU A 161 5.17 -3.59 -8.56
CA LEU A 161 3.99 -4.38 -8.19
C LEU A 161 4.26 -5.89 -8.20
N GLY A 162 5.33 -6.36 -8.85
CA GLY A 162 5.63 -7.76 -9.05
C GLY A 162 4.62 -8.45 -9.97
N HIS A 163 4.12 -7.74 -10.99
CA HIS A 163 3.22 -8.32 -11.99
C HIS A 163 4.01 -9.15 -13.02
N ALA A 164 3.39 -10.23 -13.50
CA ALA A 164 4.02 -11.14 -14.44
C ALA A 164 4.24 -10.51 -15.83
N ASN A 165 3.27 -9.69 -16.29
CA ASN A 165 3.30 -9.06 -17.61
C ASN A 165 2.81 -7.61 -17.57
N ILE A 166 3.07 -6.87 -18.66
CA ILE A 166 2.68 -5.46 -18.83
C ILE A 166 1.16 -5.33 -18.91
N THR A 167 0.46 -6.21 -19.61
CA THR A 167 -0.99 -6.17 -19.78
C THR A 167 -1.72 -6.12 -18.44
N ALA A 168 -1.32 -6.99 -17.50
CA ALA A 168 -1.89 -6.98 -16.14
C ALA A 168 -1.62 -5.64 -15.41
N THR A 169 -0.53 -4.96 -15.72
CA THR A 169 -0.20 -3.67 -15.12
C THR A 169 -0.99 -2.55 -15.75
N SER A 170 -1.13 -2.53 -17.07
CA SER A 170 -1.94 -1.56 -17.82
C SER A 170 -3.40 -1.59 -17.35
N GLN A 171 -4.00 -2.77 -17.32
CA GLN A 171 -5.36 -2.97 -16.78
C GLN A 171 -5.46 -2.54 -15.30
N TYR A 172 -4.44 -2.85 -14.50
CA TYR A 172 -4.39 -2.46 -13.10
C TYR A 172 -4.31 -0.94 -12.93
N LEU A 173 -3.57 -0.23 -13.77
CA LEU A 173 -3.48 1.23 -13.79
C LEU A 173 -4.74 1.88 -14.38
N GLY A 174 -5.52 1.12 -15.15
CA GLY A 174 -6.71 1.61 -15.85
C GLY A 174 -6.38 2.33 -17.14
N LEU A 175 -5.31 1.89 -17.84
CA LEU A 175 -4.93 2.41 -19.15
C LEU A 175 -5.80 1.77 -20.23
N GLU A 176 -6.36 2.58 -21.08
CA GLU A 176 -7.24 2.19 -22.19
C GLU A 176 -6.64 2.63 -23.53
N ASP A 177 -7.14 2.07 -24.62
CA ASP A 177 -6.70 2.44 -25.98
C ASP A 177 -6.99 3.92 -26.30
N SER A 178 -8.03 4.48 -25.66
CA SER A 178 -8.34 5.92 -25.72
C SER A 178 -7.19 6.80 -25.26
N ASP A 179 -6.44 6.39 -24.23
CA ASP A 179 -5.29 7.15 -23.70
C ASP A 179 -4.16 7.19 -24.76
N ALA A 180 -3.93 6.06 -25.43
CA ALA A 180 -2.94 6.00 -26.50
C ALA A 180 -3.32 6.88 -27.72
N LEU A 181 -4.61 6.88 -28.08
CA LEU A 181 -5.12 7.73 -29.16
C LEU A 181 -5.05 9.23 -28.80
N GLU A 182 -5.28 9.59 -27.56
CA GLU A 182 -5.13 10.97 -27.09
C GLU A 182 -3.68 11.44 -27.21
N VAL A 183 -2.73 10.63 -26.76
CA VAL A 183 -1.29 10.94 -26.92
C VAL A 183 -0.93 11.10 -28.39
N ALA A 184 -1.38 10.20 -29.26
CA ALA A 184 -1.09 10.26 -30.70
C ALA A 184 -1.63 11.53 -31.38
N ARG A 185 -2.81 12.02 -30.96
CA ARG A 185 -3.42 13.27 -31.47
C ARG A 185 -2.64 14.53 -31.07
N ASN A 186 -1.95 14.49 -29.94
CA ASN A 186 -1.21 15.63 -29.38
C ASN A 186 0.23 15.72 -29.93
N ILE A 187 0.71 14.71 -30.69
CA ILE A 187 2.03 14.73 -31.31
C ILE A 187 1.87 15.06 -32.79
N ASN A 188 2.21 16.29 -33.18
CA ASN A 188 2.30 16.73 -34.55
C ASN A 188 3.77 16.78 -34.96
N LEU A 189 4.15 15.99 -35.96
CA LEU A 189 5.50 15.95 -36.56
C LEU A 189 5.55 16.82 -37.82
#